data_05e0375d394aa79778650a762f94b8d9
#
_entry.id   05e0375d394aa79778650a762f94b8d9
#
_cell.length_a   1.000
_cell.length_b   1.000
_cell.length_c   1.000
_cell.angle_alpha   90.00
_cell.angle_beta   90.00
_cell.angle_gamma   90.00
#
_symmetry.space_group_name_H-M   'P 1'
#
loop_
_entity.id
_entity.type
_entity.pdbx_description
1 polymer ?
#
loop_
_entity_poly.entity_id
_entity_poly.type
_entity_poly.pdbx_seq_one_letter_code
_entity_poly.pdbx_strand_id
1 'polypeptide(L)'
;MDTIKHWSKVEYLHQSVTNPNIHVRGQHSYYSDAWTGDFQSSVVRYLYGDAYSLAAWESQWPVVQLHIGVYVCIGAEAVILMGGNHTHRTDWFSLYPFLEVIGDAYVGKGDTRIEDGAWIGMRAMIMPGVTIGEGAVVASGAIVTRDTPDGPVVVAR
;
A
#
# COMPACT_ATOMS: atom_id res chain seq x y z
N MET A 1 28.54 16.93 0.21
CA MET A 1 28.80 15.48 0.21
C MET A 1 28.04 14.85 -0.93
N ASP A 2 28.75 14.23 -1.85
CA ASP A 2 28.10 13.61 -3.01
C ASP A 2 27.28 12.42 -2.52
N THR A 3 25.99 12.48 -2.72
CA THR A 3 25.10 11.38 -2.43
C THR A 3 25.37 10.24 -3.42
N ILE A 4 25.67 9.05 -2.91
CA ILE A 4 25.83 7.88 -3.78
C ILE A 4 24.48 7.63 -4.47
N LYS A 5 24.50 7.72 -5.79
CA LYS A 5 23.31 7.49 -6.60
C LYS A 5 23.00 6.00 -6.63
N HIS A 6 21.72 5.66 -6.47
CA HIS A 6 21.29 4.27 -6.59
C HIS A 6 21.63 3.73 -8.00
N TRP A 7 22.06 2.47 -8.06
CA TRP A 7 22.49 1.82 -9.31
C TRP A 7 21.35 1.63 -10.32
N SER A 8 20.10 1.58 -9.87
CA SER A 8 18.92 1.48 -10.73
C SER A 8 18.03 2.71 -10.55
N LYS A 9 17.00 2.83 -11.41
CA LYS A 9 16.03 3.91 -11.31
C LYS A 9 15.06 3.61 -10.17
N VAL A 10 15.10 4.44 -9.14
CA VAL A 10 14.19 4.34 -7.98
C VAL A 10 13.73 5.74 -7.57
N GLU A 11 12.59 5.79 -6.87
CA GLU A 11 12.18 6.96 -6.10
C GLU A 11 12.29 6.67 -4.61
N TYR A 12 12.84 7.63 -3.85
CA TYR A 12 12.88 7.56 -2.40
C TYR A 12 11.57 8.09 -1.82
N LEU A 13 10.89 7.26 -1.04
CA LEU A 13 9.52 7.52 -0.61
C LEU A 13 9.40 8.73 0.32
N HIS A 14 10.42 9.00 1.15
CA HIS A 14 10.43 10.18 2.01
C HIS A 14 10.41 11.50 1.22
N GLN A 15 10.83 11.49 -0.03
CA GLN A 15 10.85 12.66 -0.91
C GLN A 15 9.61 12.74 -1.82
N SER A 16 9.10 11.61 -2.27
CA SER A 16 8.06 11.57 -3.30
C SER A 16 6.64 11.54 -2.75
N VAL A 17 6.45 10.99 -1.55
CA VAL A 17 5.12 10.84 -0.96
C VAL A 17 4.60 12.17 -0.44
N THR A 18 3.39 12.54 -0.84
CA THR A 18 2.71 13.78 -0.42
C THR A 18 1.39 13.50 0.29
N ASN A 19 0.78 12.31 0.12
CA ASN A 19 -0.46 11.95 0.78
C ASN A 19 -0.25 11.87 2.31
N PRO A 20 -0.99 12.64 3.13
CA PRO A 20 -0.80 12.67 4.58
C PRO A 20 -1.19 11.35 5.27
N ASN A 21 -1.86 10.45 4.57
CA ASN A 21 -2.26 9.14 5.07
C ASN A 21 -1.24 8.04 4.74
N ILE A 22 -0.09 8.41 4.17
CA ILE A 22 1.06 7.54 3.97
C ILE A 22 2.19 8.04 4.86
N HIS A 23 2.64 7.19 5.79
CA HIS A 23 3.68 7.50 6.76
C HIS A 23 4.94 6.71 6.41
N VAL A 24 5.99 7.42 6.05
CA VAL A 24 7.29 6.84 5.68
C VAL A 24 8.31 7.17 6.75
N ARG A 25 8.93 6.15 7.34
CA ARG A 25 9.99 6.31 8.33
C ARG A 25 11.36 6.33 7.67
N GLY A 26 12.22 7.23 8.13
CA GLY A 26 13.60 7.32 7.64
C GLY A 26 13.70 7.82 6.20
N GLN A 27 14.85 7.57 5.57
CA GLN A 27 15.19 8.15 4.27
C GLN A 27 15.65 7.11 3.23
N HIS A 28 15.49 5.82 3.51
CA HIS A 28 16.08 4.78 2.68
C HIS A 28 15.07 3.91 1.95
N SER A 29 13.81 3.95 2.34
CA SER A 29 12.77 3.15 1.67
C SER A 29 12.51 3.68 0.26
N TYR A 30 12.43 2.78 -0.71
CA TYR A 30 12.30 3.17 -2.11
C TYR A 30 11.30 2.29 -2.87
N TYR A 31 10.86 2.82 -4.00
CA TYR A 31 10.08 2.12 -5.02
C TYR A 31 10.83 2.12 -6.35
N SER A 32 10.82 0.98 -7.04
CA SER A 32 11.38 0.86 -8.39
C SER A 32 10.37 1.39 -9.42
N ASP A 33 10.54 2.64 -9.82
CA ASP A 33 9.59 3.37 -10.68
C ASP A 33 9.98 3.37 -12.16
N ALA A 34 10.82 2.41 -12.58
CA ALA A 34 11.41 2.42 -13.92
C ALA A 34 10.40 2.22 -15.06
N TRP A 35 9.30 1.52 -14.83
CA TRP A 35 8.37 1.11 -15.90
C TRP A 35 6.97 1.69 -15.79
N THR A 36 6.46 1.89 -14.60
CA THR A 36 5.15 2.47 -14.33
C THR A 36 5.30 3.79 -13.61
N GLY A 37 4.25 4.51 -13.37
CA GLY A 37 4.30 5.81 -12.69
C GLY A 37 4.91 5.76 -11.29
N ASP A 38 4.78 6.86 -10.56
CA ASP A 38 5.29 7.00 -9.21
C ASP A 38 4.54 6.10 -8.21
N PHE A 39 5.14 5.93 -7.03
CA PHE A 39 4.61 5.07 -5.97
C PHE A 39 3.20 5.45 -5.55
N GLN A 40 2.98 6.72 -5.23
CA GLN A 40 1.71 7.16 -4.66
C GLN A 40 0.53 6.97 -5.63
N SER A 41 0.73 7.22 -6.92
CA SER A 41 -0.35 7.13 -7.91
C SER A 41 -0.50 5.75 -8.54
N SER A 42 0.55 4.94 -8.59
CA SER A 42 0.51 3.65 -9.28
C SER A 42 0.47 2.44 -8.35
N VAL A 43 1.07 2.51 -7.17
CA VAL A 43 1.16 1.39 -6.22
C VAL A 43 0.05 1.44 -5.20
N VAL A 44 -0.18 2.57 -4.58
CA VAL A 44 -1.18 2.75 -3.53
C VAL A 44 -2.55 2.99 -4.16
N ARG A 45 -3.48 2.07 -3.93
CA ARG A 45 -4.81 2.11 -4.52
C ARG A 45 -5.89 2.31 -3.46
N TYR A 46 -6.89 3.14 -3.76
CA TYR A 46 -8.05 3.39 -2.88
C TYR A 46 -7.69 4.02 -1.53
N LEU A 47 -6.65 4.84 -1.48
CA LEU A 47 -6.32 5.62 -0.29
C LEU A 47 -6.75 7.07 -0.47
N TYR A 48 -7.58 7.55 0.45
CA TYR A 48 -7.98 8.96 0.51
C TYR A 48 -6.78 9.86 0.84
N GLY A 49 -6.77 11.07 0.31
CA GLY A 49 -5.77 12.08 0.63
C GLY A 49 -4.91 12.52 -0.56
N ASP A 50 -5.08 11.91 -1.74
CA ASP A 50 -4.49 12.42 -2.97
C ASP A 50 -5.29 13.63 -3.50
N ALA A 51 -4.74 14.31 -4.51
CA ALA A 51 -5.35 15.51 -5.05
C ALA A 51 -6.77 15.26 -5.59
N TYR A 52 -6.99 14.11 -6.22
CA TYR A 52 -8.28 13.74 -6.76
C TYR A 52 -9.33 13.54 -5.65
N SER A 53 -9.03 12.71 -4.67
CA SER A 53 -9.98 12.39 -3.60
C SER A 53 -10.29 13.60 -2.71
N LEU A 54 -9.30 14.44 -2.43
CA LEU A 54 -9.50 15.68 -1.66
C LEU A 54 -10.41 16.67 -2.40
N ALA A 55 -10.36 16.72 -3.73
CA ALA A 55 -11.21 17.59 -4.53
C ALA A 55 -12.61 17.02 -4.77
N ALA A 56 -12.73 15.68 -4.83
CA ALA A 56 -13.97 15.01 -5.25
C ALA A 56 -14.97 14.81 -4.11
N TRP A 57 -14.49 14.55 -2.88
CA TRP A 57 -15.39 14.19 -1.78
C TRP A 57 -14.70 14.30 -0.41
N GLU A 58 -15.52 14.34 0.64
CA GLU A 58 -15.05 14.25 2.02
C GLU A 58 -15.19 12.81 2.51
N SER A 59 -14.20 12.33 3.25
CA SER A 59 -14.26 10.97 3.81
C SER A 59 -15.38 10.87 4.84
N GLN A 60 -16.28 9.93 4.65
CA GLN A 60 -17.37 9.62 5.58
C GLN A 60 -16.99 8.58 6.63
N TRP A 61 -15.80 7.99 6.50
CA TRP A 61 -15.28 6.94 7.37
C TRP A 61 -13.91 7.34 7.91
N PRO A 62 -13.49 6.77 9.06
CA PRO A 62 -12.12 6.90 9.48
C PRO A 62 -11.17 6.41 8.40
N VAL A 63 -10.24 7.27 7.99
CA VAL A 63 -9.31 6.94 6.91
C VAL A 63 -8.25 5.98 7.42
N VAL A 64 -8.14 4.83 6.78
CA VAL A 64 -7.06 3.88 7.04
C VAL A 64 -5.72 4.48 6.64
N GLN A 65 -4.65 4.09 7.30
CA GLN A 65 -3.31 4.64 7.11
C GLN A 65 -2.38 3.58 6.53
N LEU A 66 -1.45 4.00 5.69
CA LEU A 66 -0.34 3.16 5.22
C LEU A 66 0.93 3.56 5.98
N HIS A 67 1.54 2.60 6.65
CA HIS A 67 2.80 2.78 7.37
C HIS A 67 3.90 2.00 6.69
N ILE A 68 4.99 2.69 6.36
CA ILE A 68 6.17 2.10 5.72
C ILE A 68 7.37 2.36 6.64
N GLY A 69 8.03 1.30 7.05
CA GLY A 69 9.21 1.34 7.90
C GLY A 69 10.47 1.84 7.19
N VAL A 70 11.60 1.72 7.88
CA VAL A 70 12.91 2.06 7.32
C VAL A 70 13.44 0.90 6.46
N TYR A 71 14.25 1.19 5.46
CA TYR A 71 14.92 0.20 4.59
C TYR A 71 13.98 -0.76 3.87
N VAL A 72 12.77 -0.32 3.54
CA VAL A 72 11.81 -1.12 2.76
C VAL A 72 12.13 -0.99 1.27
N CYS A 73 12.20 -2.14 0.60
CA CYS A 73 12.42 -2.20 -0.85
C CYS A 73 11.13 -2.64 -1.53
N ILE A 74 10.54 -1.77 -2.36
CA ILE A 74 9.31 -2.08 -3.08
C ILE A 74 9.61 -2.24 -4.56
N GLY A 75 9.37 -3.45 -5.07
CA GLY A 75 9.60 -3.80 -6.46
C GLY A 75 8.59 -3.16 -7.41
N ALA A 76 9.01 -3.06 -8.67
CA ALA A 76 8.21 -2.44 -9.73
C ALA A 76 6.83 -3.09 -9.86
N GLU A 77 5.83 -2.28 -10.16
CA GLU A 77 4.46 -2.73 -10.43
C GLU A 77 3.78 -3.43 -9.25
N ALA A 78 4.35 -3.34 -8.04
CA ALA A 78 3.65 -3.80 -6.84
C ALA A 78 2.37 -2.99 -6.62
N VAL A 79 1.39 -3.59 -5.95
CA VAL A 79 0.11 -2.94 -5.63
C VAL A 79 -0.17 -3.10 -4.15
N ILE A 80 -0.52 -2.00 -3.51
CA ILE A 80 -0.99 -1.97 -2.12
C ILE A 80 -2.43 -1.49 -2.15
N LEU A 81 -3.37 -2.41 -1.93
CA LEU A 81 -4.78 -2.10 -1.86
C LEU A 81 -5.13 -1.61 -0.46
N MET A 82 -5.62 -0.39 -0.38
CA MET A 82 -6.06 0.20 0.87
C MET A 82 -7.58 0.11 1.03
N GLY A 83 -8.09 0.50 2.19
CA GLY A 83 -9.52 0.52 2.47
C GLY A 83 -10.00 -0.77 3.12
N GLY A 84 -10.90 -1.46 2.48
CA GLY A 84 -11.51 -2.65 3.06
C GLY A 84 -12.17 -3.53 2.01
N ASN A 85 -13.48 -3.69 2.10
CA ASN A 85 -14.25 -4.51 1.16
C ASN A 85 -14.57 -3.79 -0.17
N HIS A 86 -14.12 -2.57 -0.35
CA HIS A 86 -14.43 -1.71 -1.51
C HIS A 86 -15.92 -1.61 -1.81
N THR A 87 -16.75 -1.61 -0.73
CA THR A 87 -18.22 -1.53 -0.79
C THR A 87 -18.93 -2.75 -1.35
N HIS A 88 -18.22 -3.85 -1.57
CA HIS A 88 -18.82 -5.11 -1.98
C HIS A 88 -19.13 -5.99 -0.76
N ARG A 89 -20.38 -5.99 -0.32
CA ARG A 89 -20.85 -6.76 0.84
C ARG A 89 -21.17 -8.19 0.42
N THR A 90 -20.31 -9.13 0.83
CA THR A 90 -20.51 -10.55 0.55
C THR A 90 -21.59 -11.20 1.42
N ASP A 91 -22.00 -10.52 2.49
CA ASP A 91 -23.08 -10.92 3.41
C ASP A 91 -24.44 -10.31 3.08
N TRP A 92 -24.53 -9.51 2.02
CA TRP A 92 -25.78 -8.93 1.52
C TRP A 92 -26.34 -9.75 0.36
N PHE A 93 -27.62 -9.51 0.04
CA PHE A 93 -28.29 -10.12 -1.11
C PHE A 93 -27.58 -9.82 -2.44
N SER A 94 -27.03 -8.62 -2.59
CA SER A 94 -26.33 -8.20 -3.80
C SER A 94 -24.94 -7.69 -3.48
N LEU A 95 -23.97 -8.04 -4.32
CA LEU A 95 -22.61 -7.50 -4.29
C LEU A 95 -22.52 -6.12 -4.92
N TYR A 96 -23.56 -5.68 -5.63
CA TYR A 96 -23.55 -4.41 -6.33
C TYR A 96 -23.52 -3.24 -5.34
N PRO A 97 -22.59 -2.27 -5.50
CA PRO A 97 -22.46 -1.14 -4.58
C PRO A 97 -23.49 -0.04 -4.91
N PHE A 98 -24.74 -0.28 -4.55
CA PHE A 98 -25.79 0.71 -4.74
C PHE A 98 -25.47 2.00 -4.00
N LEU A 99 -25.50 3.13 -4.70
CA LEU A 99 -25.12 4.42 -4.14
C LEU A 99 -26.01 4.85 -2.97
N GLU A 100 -27.27 4.43 -2.97
CA GLU A 100 -28.25 4.74 -1.93
C GLU A 100 -27.87 4.19 -0.55
N VAL A 101 -27.06 3.12 -0.51
CA VAL A 101 -26.64 2.46 0.73
C VAL A 101 -25.12 2.33 0.80
N ILE A 102 -24.38 3.14 0.05
CA ILE A 102 -22.93 3.03 -0.05
C ILE A 102 -22.25 3.23 1.31
N GLY A 103 -22.80 4.11 2.15
CA GLY A 103 -22.26 4.35 3.48
C GLY A 103 -22.30 3.11 4.37
N ASP A 104 -23.34 2.29 4.26
CA ASP A 104 -23.50 1.05 5.03
C ASP A 104 -22.74 -0.12 4.37
N ALA A 105 -22.43 0.01 3.09
CA ALA A 105 -21.73 -1.04 2.34
C ALA A 105 -20.24 -1.09 2.63
N TYR A 106 -19.62 0.01 3.04
CA TYR A 106 -18.19 0.05 3.34
C TYR A 106 -17.87 -0.65 4.66
N VAL A 107 -16.89 -1.53 4.61
CA VAL A 107 -16.29 -2.15 5.80
C VAL A 107 -14.78 -2.02 5.69
N GLY A 108 -14.18 -1.22 6.57
CA GLY A 108 -12.73 -1.03 6.64
C GLY A 108 -12.02 -2.27 7.21
N LYS A 109 -10.76 -2.45 6.83
CA LYS A 109 -9.90 -3.52 7.33
C LYS A 109 -8.73 -3.03 8.17
N GLY A 110 -8.72 -1.74 8.50
CA GLY A 110 -7.67 -1.13 9.30
C GLY A 110 -6.44 -0.73 8.49
N ASP A 111 -5.42 -0.29 9.21
CA ASP A 111 -4.18 0.19 8.61
C ASP A 111 -3.40 -0.94 7.96
N THR A 112 -2.68 -0.60 6.91
CA THR A 112 -1.68 -1.49 6.30
C THR A 112 -0.30 -1.08 6.79
N ARG A 113 0.51 -2.07 7.17
CA ARG A 113 1.87 -1.84 7.67
C ARG A 113 2.87 -2.68 6.90
N ILE A 114 3.94 -2.03 6.46
CA ILE A 114 5.11 -2.70 5.91
C ILE A 114 6.27 -2.36 6.84
N GLU A 115 6.70 -3.34 7.61
CA GLU A 115 7.67 -3.12 8.68
C GLU A 115 9.10 -3.00 8.13
N ASP A 116 10.03 -2.65 9.03
CA ASP A 116 11.40 -2.33 8.66
C ASP A 116 12.08 -3.47 7.88
N GLY A 117 12.83 -3.11 6.86
CA GLY A 117 13.64 -4.05 6.09
C GLY A 117 12.87 -5.06 5.23
N ALA A 118 11.56 -4.93 5.10
CA ALA A 118 10.78 -5.80 4.24
C ALA A 118 11.12 -5.59 2.76
N TRP A 119 11.06 -6.66 1.99
CA TRP A 119 11.22 -6.62 0.55
C TRP A 119 9.95 -7.11 -0.14
N ILE A 120 9.31 -6.20 -0.87
CA ILE A 120 8.11 -6.50 -1.66
C ILE A 120 8.55 -6.73 -3.10
N GLY A 121 8.36 -7.95 -3.60
CA GLY A 121 8.76 -8.33 -4.95
C GLY A 121 7.91 -7.67 -6.04
N MET A 122 8.44 -7.69 -7.26
CA MET A 122 7.77 -7.14 -8.44
C MET A 122 6.38 -7.73 -8.61
N ARG A 123 5.38 -6.87 -8.88
CA ARG A 123 3.99 -7.27 -9.11
C ARG A 123 3.32 -8.00 -7.94
N ALA A 124 3.89 -7.94 -6.75
CA ALA A 124 3.19 -8.45 -5.57
C ALA A 124 2.01 -7.56 -5.22
N MET A 125 0.99 -8.14 -4.62
CA MET A 125 -0.21 -7.42 -4.19
C MET A 125 -0.42 -7.61 -2.70
N ILE A 126 -0.48 -6.50 -1.97
CA ILE A 126 -0.78 -6.49 -0.54
C ILE A 126 -2.25 -6.12 -0.38
N MET A 127 -3.02 -7.01 0.24
CA MET A 127 -4.45 -6.80 0.44
C MET A 127 -4.71 -5.87 1.65
N PRO A 128 -5.91 -5.24 1.71
CA PRO A 128 -6.23 -4.27 2.77
C PRO A 128 -6.04 -4.83 4.18
N GLY A 129 -5.46 -4.00 5.06
CA GLY A 129 -5.30 -4.30 6.48
C GLY A 129 -4.18 -5.28 6.82
N VAL A 130 -3.36 -5.67 5.86
CA VAL A 130 -2.28 -6.64 6.07
C VAL A 130 -1.05 -5.95 6.67
N THR A 131 -0.40 -6.61 7.61
CA THR A 131 0.93 -6.25 8.12
C THR A 131 1.98 -7.18 7.53
N ILE A 132 2.95 -6.61 6.84
CA ILE A 132 4.16 -7.32 6.39
C ILE A 132 5.20 -7.19 7.49
N GLY A 133 5.63 -8.31 8.07
CA GLY A 133 6.55 -8.33 9.20
C GLY A 133 7.95 -7.81 8.87
N GLU A 134 8.68 -7.45 9.92
CA GLU A 134 10.05 -6.93 9.80
C GLU A 134 10.95 -7.94 9.08
N GLY A 135 11.66 -7.49 8.06
CA GLY A 135 12.58 -8.33 7.28
C GLY A 135 11.91 -9.40 6.42
N ALA A 136 10.58 -9.42 6.31
CA ALA A 136 9.88 -10.39 5.48
C ALA A 136 10.12 -10.15 3.99
N VAL A 137 10.09 -11.22 3.22
CA VAL A 137 10.22 -11.19 1.76
C VAL A 137 8.91 -11.62 1.14
N VAL A 138 8.33 -10.75 0.34
CA VAL A 138 7.16 -11.08 -0.48
C VAL A 138 7.64 -11.39 -1.88
N ALA A 139 7.44 -12.62 -2.33
CA ALA A 139 7.90 -13.05 -3.65
C ALA A 139 7.18 -12.29 -4.77
N SER A 140 7.85 -12.16 -5.91
CA SER A 140 7.27 -11.51 -7.09
C SER A 140 5.96 -12.17 -7.49
N GLY A 141 4.93 -11.37 -7.74
CA GLY A 141 3.61 -11.85 -8.13
C GLY A 141 2.77 -12.46 -7.00
N ALA A 142 3.26 -12.48 -5.77
CA ALA A 142 2.50 -13.01 -4.64
C ALA A 142 1.31 -12.11 -4.28
N ILE A 143 0.22 -12.72 -3.85
CA ILE A 143 -0.94 -12.01 -3.28
C ILE A 143 -0.97 -12.31 -1.78
N VAL A 144 -0.75 -11.27 -0.97
CA VAL A 144 -0.68 -11.41 0.49
C VAL A 144 -2.03 -11.03 1.08
N THR A 145 -2.74 -12.01 1.64
CA THR A 145 -4.10 -11.86 2.14
C THR A 145 -4.19 -11.84 3.67
N ARG A 146 -3.08 -12.09 4.35
CA ARG A 146 -2.99 -12.10 5.82
C ARG A 146 -1.61 -11.62 6.27
N ASP A 147 -1.49 -11.27 7.53
CA ASP A 147 -0.23 -10.82 8.11
C ASP A 147 0.89 -11.84 7.94
N THR A 148 2.08 -11.35 7.68
CA THR A 148 3.29 -12.16 7.60
C THR A 148 4.10 -12.01 8.88
N PRO A 149 4.74 -13.09 9.38
CA PRO A 149 5.60 -12.97 10.56
C PRO A 149 6.88 -12.19 10.26
N ASP A 150 7.57 -11.76 11.32
CA ASP A 150 8.89 -11.16 11.22
C ASP A 150 9.94 -12.18 10.77
N GLY A 151 11.05 -11.66 10.24
CA GLY A 151 12.18 -12.46 9.80
C GLY A 151 12.15 -12.79 8.32
N PRO A 152 13.14 -13.51 7.81
CA PRO A 152 13.32 -13.78 6.38
C PRO A 152 12.33 -14.84 5.87
N VAL A 153 11.06 -14.65 6.13
CA VAL A 153 9.99 -15.51 5.65
C VAL A 153 9.60 -15.08 4.25
N VAL A 154 9.65 -16.02 3.31
CA VAL A 154 9.25 -15.78 1.94
C VAL A 154 7.77 -16.14 1.77
N VAL A 155 6.97 -15.16 1.44
CA VAL A 155 5.56 -15.34 1.13
C VAL A 155 5.40 -15.44 -0.38
N ALA A 156 5.02 -16.63 -0.85
CA ALA A 156 4.94 -16.92 -2.29
C ALA A 156 3.50 -16.89 -2.85
N ARG A 157 2.52 -16.65 -2.00
CA ARG A 157 1.11 -16.58 -2.41
C ARG A 157 0.38 -15.48 -1.65
#